data_e36e8e04ba046e9bd937a4763b31228e
#
_entry.id   e36e8e04ba046e9bd937a4763b31228e
#
_cell.length_a   1.000
_cell.length_b   1.000
_cell.length_c   1.000
_cell.angle_alpha   90.00
_cell.angle_beta   90.00
_cell.angle_gamma   90.00
#
_symmetry.space_group_name_H-M   'P 1'
#
loop_
_entity.id
_entity.type
_entity.pdbx_description
1 polymer ?
#
loop_
_entity_poly.entity_id
_entity_poly.type
_entity_poly.pdbx_seq_one_letter_code
_entity_poly.pdbx_strand_id
1 'polypeptide(L)'
;MFHRTIYIKYKQGVTQAEATELLRAFQSLPRQMEGLISVSVNLAETLYDASIDLCFATEQARRACDFSDACRDALAQARELSEQMESRESVDDQGAAYDAYGAALPMKWHKFLIYFALWAGAILNGISGISTLFSCLGGEYAAVYDAYPALLGLDIFSSLCLIGISVFQFITRNALARLSRRAPQMVVWLYASTVILSVLQVVAVWLVSGVGLSYVMTPDMWLILIEGALMTWANQVYYRKRASMFVN
;
A
#
# COMPACT_ATOMS: atom_id res chain seq x y z
N MET A 1 -3.20 8.33 -12.44
CA MET A 1 -4.58 8.71 -12.75
C MET A 1 -4.64 10.21 -13.00
N PHE A 2 -5.58 10.68 -13.79
CA PHE A 2 -5.73 12.09 -14.10
C PHE A 2 -6.90 12.65 -13.32
N HIS A 3 -6.69 13.74 -12.62
CA HIS A 3 -7.69 14.41 -11.82
C HIS A 3 -7.98 15.79 -12.38
N ARG A 4 -9.26 16.16 -12.38
CA ARG A 4 -9.72 17.51 -12.60
C ARG A 4 -10.57 17.92 -11.42
N THR A 5 -10.09 18.84 -10.60
CA THR A 5 -10.82 19.39 -9.46
C THR A 5 -11.44 20.72 -9.86
N ILE A 6 -12.76 20.82 -9.71
CA ILE A 6 -13.54 22.01 -10.00
C ILE A 6 -13.97 22.63 -8.69
N TYR A 7 -13.56 23.85 -8.42
CA TYR A 7 -13.94 24.62 -7.25
C TYR A 7 -15.04 25.60 -7.65
N ILE A 8 -16.11 25.62 -6.86
CA ILE A 8 -17.31 26.41 -7.13
C ILE A 8 -17.61 27.30 -5.93
N LYS A 9 -17.72 28.62 -6.19
CA LYS A 9 -18.33 29.57 -5.28
C LYS A 9 -19.67 29.98 -5.86
N TYR A 10 -20.76 29.70 -5.16
CA TYR A 10 -22.11 29.97 -5.66
C TYR A 10 -22.43 31.47 -5.65
N LYS A 11 -23.29 31.86 -6.60
CA LYS A 11 -23.88 33.21 -6.58
C LYS A 11 -24.77 33.39 -5.35
N GLN A 12 -24.92 34.64 -4.91
CA GLN A 12 -25.90 34.96 -3.90
C GLN A 12 -27.32 34.64 -4.40
N GLY A 13 -28.06 33.88 -3.62
CA GLY A 13 -29.42 33.48 -3.95
C GLY A 13 -29.57 32.06 -4.53
N VAL A 14 -28.48 31.34 -4.83
CA VAL A 14 -28.55 29.92 -5.20
C VAL A 14 -29.12 29.12 -4.03
N THR A 15 -30.17 28.39 -4.31
CA THR A 15 -30.85 27.57 -3.30
C THR A 15 -30.09 26.25 -3.06
N GLN A 16 -30.27 25.66 -1.89
CA GLN A 16 -29.69 24.36 -1.60
C GLN A 16 -30.19 23.25 -2.54
N ALA A 17 -31.42 23.40 -3.07
CA ALA A 17 -31.98 22.47 -4.05
C ALA A 17 -31.21 22.52 -5.38
N GLU A 18 -30.94 23.72 -5.91
CA GLU A 18 -30.18 23.92 -7.15
C GLU A 18 -28.73 23.42 -7.00
N ALA A 19 -28.08 23.73 -5.87
CA ALA A 19 -26.74 23.21 -5.57
C ALA A 19 -26.73 21.68 -5.53
N THR A 20 -27.73 21.06 -4.89
CA THR A 20 -27.83 19.59 -4.80
C THR A 20 -28.08 18.96 -6.19
N GLU A 21 -28.88 19.59 -7.03
CA GLU A 21 -29.15 19.12 -8.40
C GLU A 21 -27.88 19.16 -9.25
N LEU A 22 -27.11 20.24 -9.18
CA LEU A 22 -25.82 20.35 -9.83
C LEU A 22 -24.87 19.22 -9.40
N LEU A 23 -24.75 18.98 -8.09
CA LEU A 23 -23.87 17.93 -7.58
C LEU A 23 -24.30 16.53 -8.03
N ARG A 24 -25.60 16.27 -8.12
CA ARG A 24 -26.15 15.02 -8.68
C ARG A 24 -25.83 14.86 -10.16
N ALA A 25 -25.90 15.95 -10.95
CA ALA A 25 -25.50 15.91 -12.36
C ALA A 25 -24.08 15.41 -12.51
N PHE A 26 -23.12 15.95 -11.74
CA PHE A 26 -21.73 15.46 -11.74
C PHE A 26 -21.60 14.02 -11.25
N GLN A 27 -22.29 13.63 -10.19
CA GLN A 27 -22.25 12.27 -9.65
C GLN A 27 -22.82 11.22 -10.63
N SER A 28 -23.65 11.64 -11.60
CA SER A 28 -24.19 10.74 -12.62
C SER A 28 -23.21 10.49 -13.79
N LEU A 29 -22.19 11.33 -13.99
CA LEU A 29 -21.26 11.27 -15.11
C LEU A 29 -20.52 9.93 -15.26
N PRO A 30 -20.09 9.21 -14.18
CA PRO A 30 -19.40 7.93 -14.34
C PRO A 30 -20.23 6.86 -15.03
N ARG A 31 -21.56 6.99 -15.02
CA ARG A 31 -22.49 6.07 -15.72
C ARG A 31 -22.64 6.41 -17.21
N GLN A 32 -22.25 7.60 -17.60
CA GLN A 32 -22.46 8.16 -18.94
C GLN A 32 -21.16 8.30 -19.73
N MET A 33 -20.00 8.20 -19.04
CA MET A 33 -18.69 8.43 -19.64
C MET A 33 -17.74 7.26 -19.39
N GLU A 34 -17.27 6.66 -20.48
CA GLU A 34 -16.24 5.64 -20.40
C GLU A 34 -14.89 6.26 -19.97
N GLY A 35 -14.22 5.61 -19.01
CA GLY A 35 -12.94 6.04 -18.51
C GLY A 35 -12.99 7.11 -17.40
N LEU A 36 -14.16 7.63 -17.01
CA LEU A 36 -14.35 8.38 -15.78
C LEU A 36 -14.60 7.37 -14.65
N ILE A 37 -13.63 7.25 -13.73
CA ILE A 37 -13.64 6.22 -12.68
C ILE A 37 -14.57 6.61 -11.55
N SER A 38 -14.44 7.85 -11.08
CA SER A 38 -15.22 8.35 -9.94
C SER A 38 -15.38 9.86 -9.97
N VAL A 39 -16.43 10.32 -9.32
CA VAL A 39 -16.67 11.74 -9.02
C VAL A 39 -16.85 11.85 -7.52
N SER A 40 -15.99 12.62 -6.86
CA SER A 40 -16.14 12.98 -5.47
C SER A 40 -16.55 14.44 -5.32
N VAL A 41 -17.46 14.68 -4.39
CA VAL A 41 -17.98 16.01 -4.09
C VAL A 41 -17.69 16.31 -2.62
N ASN A 42 -16.98 17.40 -2.38
CA ASN A 42 -16.74 17.89 -1.02
C ASN A 42 -17.39 19.27 -0.89
N LEU A 43 -18.15 19.46 0.15
CA LEU A 43 -18.59 20.79 0.56
C LEU A 43 -17.41 21.48 1.22
N ALA A 44 -16.95 22.57 0.65
CA ALA A 44 -15.71 23.21 1.05
C ALA A 44 -15.92 24.14 2.24
N GLU A 45 -14.94 24.17 3.12
CA GLU A 45 -15.02 24.91 4.39
C GLU A 45 -14.37 26.30 4.39
N THR A 46 -13.76 26.75 3.27
CA THR A 46 -12.91 27.96 3.34
C THR A 46 -13.21 29.06 2.31
N LEU A 47 -12.83 28.86 1.05
CA LEU A 47 -12.89 29.90 -0.01
C LEU A 47 -13.97 29.62 -1.07
N TYR A 48 -14.35 28.36 -1.20
CA TYR A 48 -15.33 27.86 -2.16
C TYR A 48 -16.41 27.09 -1.42
N ASP A 49 -17.62 27.09 -1.94
CA ASP A 49 -18.77 26.43 -1.31
C ASP A 49 -18.80 24.92 -1.65
N ALA A 50 -18.25 24.53 -2.78
CA ALA A 50 -18.12 23.13 -3.19
C ALA A 50 -16.86 22.88 -3.99
N SER A 51 -16.33 21.66 -3.90
CA SER A 51 -15.30 21.15 -4.81
C SER A 51 -15.74 19.80 -5.38
N ILE A 52 -15.54 19.63 -6.68
CA ILE A 52 -15.89 18.41 -7.43
C ILE A 52 -14.60 17.87 -8.03
N ASP A 53 -14.20 16.66 -7.65
CA ASP A 53 -13.04 15.98 -8.20
C ASP A 53 -13.47 14.88 -9.16
N LEU A 54 -13.06 15.00 -10.41
CA LEU A 54 -13.27 14.04 -11.49
C LEU A 54 -11.99 13.22 -11.66
N CYS A 55 -12.06 11.91 -11.41
CA CYS A 55 -10.94 10.99 -11.57
C CYS A 55 -11.06 10.18 -12.85
N PHE A 56 -10.07 10.26 -13.74
CA PHE A 56 -10.03 9.58 -15.03
C PHE A 56 -8.96 8.49 -15.07
N ALA A 57 -9.27 7.39 -15.75
CA ALA A 57 -8.35 6.27 -15.95
C ALA A 57 -7.13 6.66 -16.79
N THR A 58 -7.36 7.47 -17.83
CA THR A 58 -6.35 7.87 -18.82
C THR A 58 -6.47 9.35 -19.16
N GLU A 59 -5.39 9.92 -19.70
CA GLU A 59 -5.42 11.29 -20.21
C GLU A 59 -6.42 11.44 -21.38
N GLN A 60 -6.57 10.40 -22.19
CA GLN A 60 -7.51 10.40 -23.30
C GLN A 60 -8.96 10.50 -22.80
N ALA A 61 -9.32 9.77 -21.73
CA ALA A 61 -10.63 9.87 -21.11
C ALA A 61 -10.88 11.26 -20.51
N ARG A 62 -9.85 11.87 -19.90
CA ARG A 62 -9.94 13.26 -19.42
C ARG A 62 -10.20 14.25 -20.55
N ARG A 63 -9.47 14.12 -21.67
CA ARG A 63 -9.70 14.98 -22.85
C ARG A 63 -11.08 14.74 -23.46
N ALA A 64 -11.56 13.49 -23.49
CA ALA A 64 -12.88 13.16 -24.00
C ALA A 64 -14.01 13.82 -23.18
N CYS A 65 -13.80 14.11 -21.89
CA CYS A 65 -14.75 14.82 -21.05
C CYS A 65 -15.10 16.22 -21.63
N ASP A 66 -14.11 16.93 -22.19
CA ASP A 66 -14.34 18.27 -22.75
C ASP A 66 -15.25 18.27 -23.98
N PHE A 67 -15.37 17.12 -24.65
CA PHE A 67 -16.21 16.92 -25.85
C PHE A 67 -17.50 16.15 -25.56
N SER A 68 -17.66 15.60 -24.38
CA SER A 68 -18.88 14.88 -23.96
C SER A 68 -20.00 15.88 -23.66
N ASP A 69 -21.18 15.66 -24.25
CA ASP A 69 -22.34 16.51 -24.02
C ASP A 69 -22.73 16.51 -22.52
N ALA A 70 -22.74 15.34 -21.88
CA ALA A 70 -23.05 15.24 -20.44
C ALA A 70 -22.09 16.06 -19.56
N CYS A 71 -20.79 16.05 -19.88
CA CYS A 71 -19.79 16.82 -19.13
C CYS A 71 -19.94 18.32 -19.41
N ARG A 72 -20.20 18.70 -20.67
CA ARG A 72 -20.41 20.10 -21.06
C ARG A 72 -21.67 20.68 -20.40
N ASP A 73 -22.75 19.94 -20.36
CA ASP A 73 -24.01 20.37 -19.74
C ASP A 73 -23.83 20.57 -18.22
N ALA A 74 -23.18 19.63 -17.54
CA ALA A 74 -22.86 19.77 -16.11
C ALA A 74 -21.95 20.98 -15.83
N LEU A 75 -20.95 21.22 -16.68
CA LEU A 75 -20.05 22.38 -16.57
C LEU A 75 -20.78 23.70 -16.90
N ALA A 76 -21.70 23.70 -17.87
CA ALA A 76 -22.50 24.87 -18.20
C ALA A 76 -23.43 25.25 -17.03
N GLN A 77 -24.11 24.28 -16.43
CA GLN A 77 -24.94 24.46 -15.24
C GLN A 77 -24.09 24.97 -14.04
N ALA A 78 -22.87 24.41 -13.85
CA ALA A 78 -21.98 24.90 -12.82
C ALA A 78 -21.58 26.38 -13.03
N ARG A 79 -21.30 26.79 -14.26
CA ARG A 79 -20.98 28.19 -14.61
C ARG A 79 -22.15 29.13 -14.38
N GLU A 80 -23.37 28.68 -14.69
CA GLU A 80 -24.57 29.48 -14.50
C GLU A 80 -24.83 29.78 -13.02
N LEU A 81 -24.62 28.79 -12.14
CA LEU A 81 -24.83 28.92 -10.70
C LEU A 81 -23.63 29.50 -9.93
N SER A 82 -22.45 29.63 -10.54
CA SER A 82 -21.25 30.11 -9.87
C SER A 82 -21.00 31.59 -10.05
N GLU A 83 -20.58 32.26 -8.98
CA GLU A 83 -19.94 33.58 -9.01
C GLU A 83 -18.48 33.45 -9.46
N GLN A 84 -17.81 32.39 -8.95
CA GLN A 84 -16.43 32.07 -9.29
C GLN A 84 -16.29 30.56 -9.46
N MET A 85 -15.66 30.15 -10.55
CA MET A 85 -15.34 28.75 -10.84
C MET A 85 -13.88 28.63 -11.23
N GLU A 86 -13.14 27.75 -10.56
CA GLU A 86 -11.74 27.45 -10.85
C GLU A 86 -11.62 25.96 -11.14
N SER A 87 -10.88 25.59 -12.19
CA SER A 87 -10.57 24.21 -12.51
C SER A 87 -9.08 23.99 -12.42
N ARG A 88 -8.66 23.00 -11.64
CA ARG A 88 -7.26 22.58 -11.51
C ARG A 88 -7.12 21.16 -12.01
N GLU A 89 -6.10 20.93 -12.81
CA GLU A 89 -5.74 19.60 -13.28
C GLU A 89 -4.50 19.12 -12.52
N SER A 90 -4.54 17.88 -12.10
CA SER A 90 -3.39 17.21 -11.50
C SER A 90 -3.26 15.81 -12.07
N VAL A 91 -2.01 15.39 -12.25
CA VAL A 91 -1.67 14.03 -12.61
C VAL A 91 -1.19 13.35 -11.35
N ASP A 92 -1.94 12.38 -10.89
CA ASP A 92 -1.48 11.55 -9.79
C ASP A 92 -0.66 10.41 -10.39
N ASP A 93 0.66 10.54 -10.34
CA ASP A 93 1.62 9.50 -10.78
C ASP A 93 1.53 8.23 -9.93
N GLN A 94 0.82 8.30 -8.80
CA GLN A 94 0.59 7.19 -7.91
C GLN A 94 -0.91 7.04 -7.70
N GLY A 95 -1.50 5.98 -8.28
CA GLY A 95 -2.92 5.66 -8.13
C GLY A 95 -3.42 5.85 -6.70
N ALA A 96 -4.19 6.92 -6.46
CA ALA A 96 -4.80 7.12 -5.16
C ALA A 96 -5.89 6.07 -4.95
N ALA A 97 -5.87 5.39 -3.81
CA ALA A 97 -7.01 4.60 -3.37
C ALA A 97 -8.03 5.53 -2.74
N TYR A 98 -9.28 5.36 -3.12
CA TYR A 98 -10.40 6.10 -2.56
C TYR A 98 -11.22 5.19 -1.63
N ASP A 99 -11.79 5.78 -0.59
CA ASP A 99 -12.74 5.08 0.26
C ASP A 99 -14.12 4.93 -0.43
N ALA A 100 -15.07 4.32 0.27
CA ALA A 100 -16.43 4.14 -0.25
C ALA A 100 -17.18 5.46 -0.52
N TYR A 101 -16.66 6.59 -0.03
CA TYR A 101 -17.22 7.93 -0.19
C TYR A 101 -16.41 8.79 -1.17
N GLY A 102 -15.41 8.22 -1.86
CA GLY A 102 -14.59 8.93 -2.84
C GLY A 102 -13.47 9.80 -2.24
N ALA A 103 -13.20 9.73 -0.93
CA ALA A 103 -12.08 10.44 -0.34
C ALA A 103 -10.76 9.68 -0.55
N ALA A 104 -9.71 10.40 -0.93
CA ALA A 104 -8.38 9.82 -1.13
C ALA A 104 -7.81 9.21 0.15
N LEU A 105 -7.52 7.91 0.11
CA LEU A 105 -6.94 7.21 1.26
C LEU A 105 -5.47 7.61 1.46
N PRO A 106 -5.05 7.94 2.67
CA PRO A 106 -3.69 8.37 2.94
C PRO A 106 -2.68 7.25 2.63
N MET A 107 -1.62 7.59 1.87
CA MET A 107 -0.57 6.68 1.41
C MET A 107 0.66 6.65 2.31
N LYS A 108 0.58 7.23 3.52
CA LYS A 108 1.74 7.35 4.44
C LYS A 108 2.41 6.01 4.72
N TRP A 109 1.61 4.97 5.00
CA TRP A 109 2.10 3.62 5.27
C TRP A 109 2.77 2.98 4.05
N HIS A 110 2.17 3.11 2.87
CA HIS A 110 2.75 2.62 1.63
C HIS A 110 4.11 3.28 1.31
N LYS A 111 4.18 4.62 1.45
CA LYS A 111 5.44 5.36 1.30
C LYS A 111 6.48 4.93 2.34
N PHE A 112 6.10 4.76 3.61
CA PHE A 112 6.98 4.25 4.64
C PHE A 112 7.54 2.86 4.30
N LEU A 113 6.71 1.94 3.82
CA LEU A 113 7.17 0.61 3.40
C LEU A 113 8.18 0.68 2.24
N ILE A 114 7.89 1.46 1.19
CA ILE A 114 8.74 1.54 -0.01
C ILE A 114 10.07 2.23 0.28
N TYR A 115 10.03 3.36 1.00
CA TYR A 115 11.21 4.21 1.15
C TYR A 115 12.06 3.86 2.37
N PHE A 116 11.52 3.16 3.35
CA PHE A 116 12.23 2.84 4.58
C PHE A 116 12.17 1.36 4.96
N ALA A 117 11.00 0.83 5.30
CA ALA A 117 10.90 -0.47 5.98
C ALA A 117 11.47 -1.64 5.15
N LEU A 118 11.14 -1.71 3.85
CA LEU A 118 11.63 -2.79 2.98
C LEU A 118 13.13 -2.65 2.67
N TRP A 119 13.66 -1.43 2.59
CA TRP A 119 15.10 -1.19 2.45
C TRP A 119 15.87 -1.60 3.72
N ALA A 120 15.45 -1.08 4.88
CA ALA A 120 16.08 -1.39 6.16
C ALA A 120 16.03 -2.90 6.44
N GLY A 121 14.86 -3.52 6.24
CA GLY A 121 14.70 -4.96 6.41
C GLY A 121 15.59 -5.78 5.47
N ALA A 122 15.67 -5.40 4.18
CA ALA A 122 16.52 -6.11 3.22
C ALA A 122 18.00 -6.04 3.61
N ILE A 123 18.49 -4.87 3.99
CA ILE A 123 19.88 -4.69 4.41
C ILE A 123 20.15 -5.49 5.69
N LEU A 124 19.30 -5.38 6.71
CA LEU A 124 19.48 -6.07 7.98
C LEU A 124 19.42 -7.59 7.81
N ASN A 125 18.44 -8.13 7.09
CA ASN A 125 18.34 -9.57 6.83
C ASN A 125 19.52 -10.08 6.00
N GLY A 126 19.96 -9.31 5.01
CA GLY A 126 21.12 -9.64 4.20
C GLY A 126 22.41 -9.71 5.03
N ILE A 127 22.67 -8.68 5.84
CA ILE A 127 23.83 -8.65 6.74
C ILE A 127 23.76 -9.78 7.75
N SER A 128 22.61 -10.00 8.40
CA SER A 128 22.44 -11.08 9.38
C SER A 128 22.66 -12.45 8.75
N GLY A 129 22.04 -12.72 7.58
CA GLY A 129 22.23 -14.01 6.91
C GLY A 129 23.67 -14.26 6.50
N ILE A 130 24.34 -13.25 5.93
CA ILE A 130 25.76 -13.36 5.55
C ILE A 130 26.65 -13.55 6.79
N SER A 131 26.46 -12.74 7.84
CA SER A 131 27.23 -12.82 9.07
C SER A 131 27.11 -14.20 9.73
N THR A 132 25.87 -14.69 9.89
CA THR A 132 25.62 -16.03 10.45
C THR A 132 26.28 -17.12 9.61
N LEU A 133 26.21 -17.02 8.28
CA LEU A 133 26.84 -17.99 7.38
C LEU A 133 28.36 -18.01 7.57
N PHE A 134 29.01 -16.83 7.68
CA PHE A 134 30.44 -16.74 7.95
C PHE A 134 30.81 -17.27 9.33
N SER A 135 30.03 -17.02 10.38
CA SER A 135 30.27 -17.55 11.72
C SER A 135 30.14 -19.09 11.74
N CYS A 136 29.16 -19.65 11.01
CA CYS A 136 29.05 -21.12 10.88
C CYS A 136 30.28 -21.75 10.20
N LEU A 137 30.76 -21.13 9.11
CA LEU A 137 31.89 -21.66 8.34
C LEU A 137 33.24 -21.33 8.97
N GLY A 138 33.32 -20.24 9.75
CA GLY A 138 34.53 -19.78 10.44
C GLY A 138 34.87 -20.55 11.71
N GLY A 139 34.00 -21.49 12.13
CA GLY A 139 34.24 -22.33 13.31
C GLY A 139 33.97 -21.61 14.65
N GLU A 140 33.36 -20.44 14.62
CA GLU A 140 33.03 -19.68 15.85
C GLU A 140 32.18 -20.50 16.82
N TYR A 141 31.28 -21.35 16.30
CA TYR A 141 30.39 -22.22 17.06
C TYR A 141 30.81 -23.71 17.01
N ALA A 142 32.06 -24.03 16.71
CA ALA A 142 32.52 -25.40 16.52
C ALA A 142 32.16 -26.32 17.70
N ALA A 143 32.35 -25.89 18.94
CA ALA A 143 32.00 -26.67 20.12
C ALA A 143 30.52 -26.99 20.25
N VAL A 144 29.62 -26.11 19.77
CA VAL A 144 28.18 -26.33 19.73
C VAL A 144 27.84 -27.33 18.64
N TYR A 145 28.46 -27.21 17.46
CA TYR A 145 28.20 -28.10 16.34
C TYR A 145 28.81 -29.50 16.56
N ASP A 146 29.89 -29.61 17.34
CA ASP A 146 30.42 -30.91 17.76
C ASP A 146 29.44 -31.64 18.69
N ALA A 147 28.77 -30.89 19.58
CA ALA A 147 27.74 -31.44 20.46
C ALA A 147 26.42 -31.73 19.73
N TYR A 148 26.06 -30.88 18.79
CA TYR A 148 24.80 -30.95 18.05
C TYR A 148 24.99 -30.70 16.53
N PRO A 149 25.50 -31.71 15.77
CA PRO A 149 25.89 -31.52 14.37
C PRO A 149 24.75 -31.04 13.46
N ALA A 150 23.51 -31.39 13.79
CA ALA A 150 22.33 -30.98 13.02
C ALA A 150 22.07 -29.46 13.09
N LEU A 151 22.56 -28.76 14.14
CA LEU A 151 22.42 -27.32 14.24
C LEU A 151 23.22 -26.58 13.17
N LEU A 152 24.38 -27.09 12.77
CA LEU A 152 25.16 -26.49 11.67
C LEU A 152 24.33 -26.45 10.38
N GLY A 153 23.69 -27.55 10.02
CA GLY A 153 22.82 -27.61 8.84
C GLY A 153 21.61 -26.66 8.94
N LEU A 154 21.03 -26.56 10.13
CA LEU A 154 19.91 -25.65 10.40
C LEU A 154 20.32 -24.17 10.27
N ASP A 155 21.48 -23.79 10.82
CA ASP A 155 21.96 -22.41 10.79
C ASP A 155 22.39 -21.99 9.37
N ILE A 156 23.01 -22.88 8.60
CA ILE A 156 23.29 -22.67 7.18
C ILE A 156 21.98 -22.48 6.41
N PHE A 157 20.99 -23.34 6.61
CA PHE A 157 19.68 -23.23 5.96
C PHE A 157 18.99 -21.93 6.30
N SER A 158 18.94 -21.57 7.58
CA SER A 158 18.34 -20.31 8.05
C SER A 158 19.02 -19.08 7.48
N SER A 159 20.36 -19.09 7.41
CA SER A 159 21.16 -18.02 6.80
C SER A 159 20.82 -17.82 5.32
N LEU A 160 20.73 -18.91 4.56
CA LEU A 160 20.32 -18.87 3.15
C LEU A 160 18.89 -18.36 2.98
N CYS A 161 17.97 -18.74 3.88
CA CYS A 161 16.61 -18.23 3.88
C CYS A 161 16.58 -16.73 4.16
N LEU A 162 17.37 -16.20 5.11
CA LEU A 162 17.45 -14.77 5.40
C LEU A 162 17.99 -13.98 4.20
N ILE A 163 19.00 -14.49 3.51
CA ILE A 163 19.50 -13.89 2.26
C ILE A 163 18.40 -13.91 1.20
N GLY A 164 17.67 -15.01 1.05
CA GLY A 164 16.54 -15.11 0.14
C GLY A 164 15.42 -14.12 0.45
N ILE A 165 15.09 -13.95 1.74
CA ILE A 165 14.11 -12.95 2.22
C ILE A 165 14.60 -11.54 1.90
N SER A 166 15.89 -11.23 2.10
CA SER A 166 16.49 -9.94 1.73
C SER A 166 16.28 -9.61 0.26
N VAL A 167 16.57 -10.55 -0.65
CA VAL A 167 16.33 -10.40 -2.09
C VAL A 167 14.83 -10.24 -2.38
N PHE A 168 13.98 -11.03 -1.72
CA PHE A 168 12.53 -10.93 -1.90
C PHE A 168 11.98 -9.58 -1.44
N GLN A 169 12.56 -8.95 -0.39
CA GLN A 169 12.21 -7.60 0.05
C GLN A 169 12.49 -6.56 -1.04
N PHE A 170 13.65 -6.65 -1.73
CA PHE A 170 13.94 -5.76 -2.87
C PHE A 170 12.95 -5.93 -4.02
N ILE A 171 12.60 -7.17 -4.36
CA ILE A 171 11.63 -7.46 -5.42
C ILE A 171 10.25 -6.90 -5.01
N THR A 172 9.82 -7.16 -3.78
CA THR A 172 8.55 -6.68 -3.24
C THR A 172 8.47 -5.15 -3.22
N ARG A 173 9.56 -4.49 -2.80
CA ARG A 173 9.68 -3.03 -2.82
C ARG A 173 9.49 -2.47 -4.23
N ASN A 174 10.15 -3.06 -5.23
CA ASN A 174 10.03 -2.62 -6.62
C ASN A 174 8.62 -2.87 -7.18
N ALA A 175 8.00 -3.99 -6.83
CA ALA A 175 6.63 -4.29 -7.21
C ALA A 175 5.63 -3.28 -6.59
N LEU A 176 5.83 -2.91 -5.31
CA LEU A 176 5.03 -1.87 -4.65
C LEU A 176 5.20 -0.50 -5.29
N ALA A 177 6.45 -0.11 -5.60
CA ALA A 177 6.75 1.17 -6.23
C ALA A 177 6.11 1.30 -7.62
N ARG A 178 5.93 0.19 -8.33
CA ARG A 178 5.27 0.12 -9.64
C ARG A 178 3.75 -0.13 -9.55
N LEU A 179 3.19 -0.20 -8.35
CA LEU A 179 1.79 -0.53 -8.10
C LEU A 179 1.35 -1.83 -8.81
N SER A 180 2.24 -2.83 -8.84
CA SER A 180 1.97 -4.12 -9.48
C SER A 180 0.81 -4.84 -8.79
N ARG A 181 -0.07 -5.47 -9.57
CA ARG A 181 -1.24 -6.23 -9.07
C ARG A 181 -0.87 -7.31 -8.04
N ARG A 182 0.32 -7.88 -8.11
CA ARG A 182 0.81 -8.90 -7.18
C ARG A 182 1.46 -8.34 -5.92
N ALA A 183 1.81 -7.05 -5.91
CA ALA A 183 2.57 -6.44 -4.82
C ALA A 183 1.91 -6.56 -3.43
N PRO A 184 0.59 -6.38 -3.25
CA PRO A 184 -0.06 -6.58 -1.96
C PRO A 184 0.12 -7.99 -1.40
N GLN A 185 0.00 -9.00 -2.26
CA GLN A 185 0.21 -10.40 -1.86
C GLN A 185 1.67 -10.68 -1.51
N MET A 186 2.61 -10.11 -2.26
CA MET A 186 4.05 -10.26 -1.99
C MET A 186 4.43 -9.70 -0.62
N VAL A 187 3.87 -8.55 -0.20
CA VAL A 187 4.09 -8.01 1.15
C VAL A 187 3.56 -8.96 2.23
N VAL A 188 2.35 -9.48 2.05
CA VAL A 188 1.76 -10.42 3.01
C VAL A 188 2.61 -11.69 3.10
N TRP A 189 3.00 -12.28 1.96
CA TRP A 189 3.87 -13.46 1.93
C TRP A 189 5.25 -13.21 2.52
N LEU A 190 5.80 -12.01 2.33
CA LEU A 190 7.08 -11.62 2.91
C LEU A 190 7.06 -11.72 4.44
N TYR A 191 6.09 -11.06 5.10
CA TYR A 191 5.98 -11.10 6.56
C TYR A 191 5.52 -12.48 7.06
N ALA A 192 4.65 -13.17 6.34
CA ALA A 192 4.26 -14.54 6.68
C ALA A 192 5.45 -15.52 6.61
N SER A 193 6.31 -15.39 5.60
CA SER A 193 7.49 -16.27 5.46
C SER A 193 8.51 -16.06 6.58
N THR A 194 8.68 -14.83 7.10
CA THR A 194 9.54 -14.60 8.27
C THR A 194 8.99 -15.26 9.52
N VAL A 195 7.68 -15.18 9.76
CA VAL A 195 7.03 -15.87 10.88
C VAL A 195 7.17 -17.39 10.75
N ILE A 196 6.91 -17.93 9.56
CA ILE A 196 7.04 -19.37 9.31
C ILE A 196 8.48 -19.83 9.55
N LEU A 197 9.47 -19.10 9.04
CA LEU A 197 10.88 -19.43 9.25
C LEU A 197 11.25 -19.40 10.73
N SER A 198 10.80 -18.39 11.48
CA SER A 198 11.06 -18.27 12.91
C SER A 198 10.46 -19.44 13.70
N VAL A 199 9.21 -19.84 13.37
CA VAL A 199 8.56 -20.99 14.00
C VAL A 199 9.32 -22.28 13.68
N LEU A 200 9.70 -22.48 12.41
CA LEU A 200 10.46 -23.67 12.00
C LEU A 200 11.81 -23.74 12.71
N GLN A 201 12.51 -22.62 12.86
CA GLN A 201 13.78 -22.55 13.57
C GLN A 201 13.61 -22.90 15.05
N VAL A 202 12.61 -22.35 15.75
CA VAL A 202 12.32 -22.69 17.15
C VAL A 202 12.04 -24.19 17.31
N VAL A 203 11.17 -24.74 16.47
CA VAL A 203 10.83 -26.17 16.52
C VAL A 203 12.06 -27.04 16.24
N ALA A 204 12.86 -26.70 15.23
CA ALA A 204 14.04 -27.45 14.88
C ALA A 204 15.11 -27.41 15.98
N VAL A 205 15.39 -26.24 16.56
CA VAL A 205 16.31 -26.11 17.71
C VAL A 205 15.82 -26.93 18.89
N TRP A 206 14.54 -26.85 19.22
CA TRP A 206 13.93 -27.64 20.30
C TRP A 206 14.09 -29.15 20.09
N LEU A 207 13.82 -29.64 18.88
CA LEU A 207 13.93 -31.07 18.55
C LEU A 207 15.38 -31.57 18.56
N VAL A 208 16.32 -30.76 18.06
CA VAL A 208 17.74 -31.14 17.94
C VAL A 208 18.45 -31.07 19.30
N SER A 209 18.20 -30.01 20.07
CA SER A 209 18.90 -29.79 21.35
C SER A 209 18.30 -30.61 22.51
N GLY A 210 17.02 -30.98 22.41
CA GLY A 210 16.31 -31.61 23.51
C GLY A 210 16.06 -30.70 24.73
N VAL A 211 16.45 -29.40 24.61
CA VAL A 211 16.28 -28.39 25.67
C VAL A 211 14.77 -28.06 25.79
N GLY A 212 14.32 -27.78 27.00
CA GLY A 212 12.89 -27.41 27.20
C GLY A 212 12.46 -26.21 26.37
N LEU A 213 11.27 -26.25 25.79
CA LEU A 213 10.75 -25.20 24.89
C LEU A 213 10.80 -23.81 25.52
N SER A 214 10.65 -23.70 26.86
CA SER A 214 10.76 -22.43 27.59
C SER A 214 12.16 -21.77 27.49
N TYR A 215 13.20 -22.54 27.25
CA TYR A 215 14.54 -22.01 27.05
C TYR A 215 14.81 -21.58 25.60
N VAL A 216 14.13 -22.23 24.64
CA VAL A 216 14.22 -21.88 23.23
C VAL A 216 13.36 -20.65 22.91
N MET A 217 12.19 -20.55 23.54
CA MET A 217 11.25 -19.43 23.39
C MET A 217 11.65 -18.25 24.29
N THR A 218 12.68 -17.52 23.88
CA THR A 218 13.10 -16.29 24.55
C THR A 218 12.07 -15.16 24.38
N PRO A 219 12.07 -14.13 25.24
CA PRO A 219 11.23 -12.94 25.05
C PRO A 219 11.36 -12.31 23.66
N ASP A 220 12.56 -12.28 23.09
CA ASP A 220 12.84 -11.73 21.77
C ASP A 220 12.15 -12.55 20.67
N MET A 221 12.12 -13.87 20.79
CA MET A 221 11.40 -14.75 19.86
C MET A 221 9.89 -14.47 19.89
N TRP A 222 9.31 -14.27 21.06
CA TRP A 222 7.91 -13.87 21.17
C TRP A 222 7.64 -12.54 20.49
N LEU A 223 8.52 -11.53 20.66
CA LEU A 223 8.39 -10.23 20.00
C LEU A 223 8.43 -10.38 18.48
N ILE A 224 9.38 -11.16 17.93
CA ILE A 224 9.49 -11.42 16.48
C ILE A 224 8.19 -12.07 15.93
N LEU A 225 7.65 -13.06 16.63
CA LEU A 225 6.42 -13.73 16.20
C LEU A 225 5.21 -12.80 16.24
N ILE A 226 5.05 -12.04 17.32
CA ILE A 226 3.94 -11.08 17.48
C ILE A 226 4.05 -9.96 16.45
N GLU A 227 5.23 -9.38 16.28
CA GLU A 227 5.47 -8.33 15.29
C GLU A 227 5.19 -8.84 13.87
N GLY A 228 5.73 -9.99 13.51
CA GLY A 228 5.52 -10.59 12.19
C GLY A 228 4.05 -10.90 11.90
N ALA A 229 3.33 -11.46 12.88
CA ALA A 229 1.90 -11.73 12.75
C ALA A 229 1.09 -10.44 12.63
N LEU A 230 1.39 -9.43 13.45
CA LEU A 230 0.75 -8.11 13.42
C LEU A 230 1.00 -7.41 12.08
N MET A 231 2.25 -7.43 11.58
CA MET A 231 2.61 -6.84 10.30
C MET A 231 1.94 -7.56 9.13
N THR A 232 1.84 -8.88 9.18
CA THR A 232 1.12 -9.66 8.17
C THR A 232 -0.35 -9.24 8.12
N TRP A 233 -1.02 -9.21 9.27
CA TRP A 233 -2.42 -8.82 9.38
C TRP A 233 -2.65 -7.35 8.99
N ALA A 234 -1.84 -6.41 9.51
CA ALA A 234 -1.96 -4.99 9.23
C ALA A 234 -1.79 -4.69 7.74
N ASN A 235 -0.80 -5.30 7.08
CA ASN A 235 -0.59 -5.13 5.65
C ASN A 235 -1.74 -5.74 4.82
N GLN A 236 -2.26 -6.90 5.22
CA GLN A 236 -3.42 -7.51 4.56
C GLN A 236 -4.63 -6.59 4.61
N VAL A 237 -4.96 -6.04 5.80
CA VAL A 237 -6.09 -5.12 5.98
C VAL A 237 -5.85 -3.81 5.21
N TYR A 238 -4.64 -3.26 5.31
CA TYR A 238 -4.28 -2.01 4.64
C TYR A 238 -4.42 -2.11 3.12
N TYR A 239 -3.84 -3.14 2.50
CA TYR A 239 -3.86 -3.30 1.05
C TYR A 239 -5.18 -3.83 0.51
N ARG A 240 -5.96 -4.56 1.31
CA ARG A 240 -7.32 -4.96 0.92
C ARG A 240 -8.22 -3.75 0.65
N LYS A 241 -8.11 -2.70 1.47
CA LYS A 241 -8.84 -1.44 1.28
C LYS A 241 -8.34 -0.62 0.09
N ARG A 242 -7.16 -0.92 -0.44
CA ARG A 242 -6.48 -0.18 -1.51
C ARG A 242 -6.23 -1.03 -2.77
N ALA A 243 -6.95 -2.13 -2.91
CA ALA A 243 -6.76 -3.07 -4.03
C ALA A 243 -6.91 -2.41 -5.41
N SER A 244 -7.77 -1.39 -5.51
CA SER A 244 -8.00 -0.63 -6.75
C SER A 244 -6.77 0.14 -7.27
N MET A 245 -5.75 0.38 -6.43
CA MET A 245 -4.52 1.05 -6.84
C MET A 245 -3.57 0.16 -7.65
N PHE A 246 -3.70 -1.15 -7.50
CA PHE A 246 -2.76 -2.13 -8.06
C PHE A 246 -3.32 -2.70 -9.36
N VAL A 247 -3.10 -1.98 -10.46
CA VAL A 247 -3.69 -2.29 -11.78
C VAL A 247 -2.68 -2.76 -12.82
N ASN A 248 -1.37 -2.67 -12.52
CA ASN A 248 -0.28 -3.06 -13.44
C ASN A 248 0.20 -4.49 -13.21
#